data_3005a9ef6a735160b4e0b4cf35f31a1f
#
_entry.id   3005a9ef6a735160b4e0b4cf35f31a1f
#
_cell.length_a   1.000
_cell.length_b   1.000
_cell.length_c   1.000
_cell.angle_alpha   90.00
_cell.angle_beta   90.00
_cell.angle_gamma   90.00
#
_symmetry.space_group_name_H-M   'P 1'
#
loop_
_entity.id
_entity.type
_entity.pdbx_description
1 polymer ?
#
loop_
_entity_poly.entity_id
_entity_poly.type
_entity_poly.pdbx_seq_one_letter_code
_entity_poly.pdbx_strand_id
1 'polypeptide(L)'
;VENNTPWDLAKRGEKIEISPEKVAVLEKQFLGAYFALSSYIIDIGICSIHDLNMACEIALVIKAPFTLMNKIGLDNALEVVEEFCAEHTEFTIPESLKKAQAAGKWDVSSIVQTVQDRVAVITIRRPKVLNALNLNVVADLEAALAAAETDDSIFGSVITGFGVKAFVSGADIHMLASLNTPEEGYENARSFQVVFSKIQKLKKPVICALNGFAFGGGNELAMSCTMRICKKGLPLLACQPEVNLGFIPGAGGTQRLPRLVGLDIADGILRTGRPVSAAEAVEIGLVNKTVAGDLIEEGIALVKQIAKGDLTVEPMVETPFGSGGEAQDVELGHLSKAIDTILTKTIYEGAGMTLEEGLEFEARQFGACMKTEDMKIGLKNFMENGPKVKAEFVHE
;
A
#
# COMPACT_ATOMS: atom_id res chain seq x y z
N VAL A 1 8.20 44.45 12.97
CA VAL A 1 6.92 44.90 13.49
C VAL A 1 7.06 46.21 14.29
N GLU A 2 8.21 46.46 14.87
CA GLU A 2 8.44 47.68 15.69
C GLU A 2 8.50 49.01 14.90
N ASN A 3 8.68 48.97 13.57
CA ASN A 3 8.91 50.18 12.79
C ASN A 3 7.84 50.51 11.74
N ASN A 4 6.65 49.84 11.76
CA ASN A 4 5.58 50.09 10.80
C ASN A 4 6.00 50.12 9.31
N THR A 5 7.11 49.44 8.98
CA THR A 5 7.61 49.32 7.61
C THR A 5 6.81 48.24 6.90
N PRO A 6 6.21 48.51 5.73
CA PRO A 6 5.49 47.49 4.97
C PRO A 6 6.42 46.34 4.64
N TRP A 7 5.87 45.11 4.73
CA TRP A 7 6.61 43.92 4.27
C TRP A 7 6.90 44.07 2.76
N ASP A 8 8.15 43.94 2.39
CA ASP A 8 8.57 43.90 0.99
C ASP A 8 8.22 42.53 0.44
N LEU A 9 7.02 42.43 -0.15
CA LEU A 9 6.54 41.19 -0.73
C LEU A 9 7.07 41.03 -2.14
N ALA A 10 7.80 39.97 -2.40
CA ALA A 10 8.22 39.59 -3.74
C ALA A 10 7.03 39.47 -4.69
N LYS A 11 7.16 39.96 -5.92
CA LYS A 11 6.17 39.74 -6.96
C LYS A 11 6.11 38.28 -7.33
N ARG A 12 4.92 37.79 -7.72
CA ARG A 12 4.74 36.40 -8.15
C ARG A 12 5.73 36.05 -9.28
N GLY A 13 6.64 35.08 -9.03
CA GLY A 13 7.68 34.66 -9.98
C GLY A 13 9.02 35.37 -9.84
N GLU A 14 9.14 36.34 -8.94
CA GLU A 14 10.40 36.99 -8.61
C GLU A 14 11.29 36.03 -7.82
N LYS A 15 12.51 35.80 -8.30
CA LYS A 15 13.51 35.02 -7.58
C LYS A 15 14.23 35.91 -6.59
N ILE A 16 14.00 35.71 -5.30
CA ILE A 16 14.76 36.38 -4.24
C ILE A 16 15.99 35.51 -3.95
N GLU A 17 17.18 36.10 -4.10
CA GLU A 17 18.41 35.46 -3.63
C GLU A 17 18.55 35.73 -2.13
N ILE A 18 18.45 34.70 -1.32
CA ILE A 18 18.69 34.73 0.11
C ILE A 18 20.05 34.07 0.36
N SER A 19 20.91 34.71 1.17
CA SER A 19 22.22 34.10 1.48
C SER A 19 22.03 32.76 2.21
N PRO A 20 22.88 31.75 1.96
CA PRO A 20 22.78 30.43 2.61
C PRO A 20 22.75 30.52 4.13
N GLU A 21 23.47 31.48 4.73
CA GLU A 21 23.50 31.68 6.18
C GLU A 21 22.12 32.13 6.72
N LYS A 22 21.44 33.05 6.03
CA LYS A 22 20.07 33.47 6.40
C LYS A 22 19.06 32.34 6.22
N VAL A 23 19.22 31.53 5.17
CA VAL A 23 18.37 30.34 4.96
C VAL A 23 18.55 29.38 6.13
N ALA A 24 19.77 29.07 6.52
CA ALA A 24 20.07 28.15 7.64
C ALA A 24 19.46 28.62 8.96
N VAL A 25 19.57 29.93 9.27
CA VAL A 25 18.97 30.51 10.50
C VAL A 25 17.44 30.39 10.46
N LEU A 26 16.80 30.78 9.35
CA LEU A 26 15.36 30.69 9.21
C LEU A 26 14.85 29.25 9.24
N GLU A 27 15.56 28.33 8.59
CA GLU A 27 15.23 26.91 8.63
C GLU A 27 15.29 26.35 10.05
N LYS A 28 16.34 26.68 10.80
CA LYS A 28 16.51 26.25 12.18
C LYS A 28 15.38 26.75 13.10
N GLN A 29 15.07 28.05 13.02
CA GLN A 29 13.97 28.64 13.79
C GLN A 29 12.61 28.04 13.42
N PHE A 30 12.36 27.85 12.12
CA PHE A 30 11.12 27.25 11.64
C PHE A 30 10.99 25.80 12.11
N LEU A 31 12.06 24.99 11.99
CA LEU A 31 12.05 23.60 12.43
C LEU A 31 11.90 23.48 13.95
N GLY A 32 12.56 24.34 14.73
CA GLY A 32 12.41 24.39 16.17
C GLY A 32 10.97 24.60 16.60
N ALA A 33 10.33 25.65 16.07
CA ALA A 33 8.91 25.95 16.31
C ALA A 33 8.00 24.80 15.85
N TYR A 34 8.23 24.28 14.64
CA TYR A 34 7.40 23.25 14.03
C TYR A 34 7.42 21.94 14.83
N PHE A 35 8.61 21.50 15.24
CA PHE A 35 8.78 20.27 16.01
C PHE A 35 8.29 20.43 17.45
N ALA A 36 8.57 21.59 18.09
CA ALA A 36 8.06 21.87 19.42
C ALA A 36 6.53 21.84 19.46
N LEU A 37 5.88 22.59 18.58
CA LEU A 37 4.41 22.67 18.52
C LEU A 37 3.78 21.32 18.15
N SER A 38 4.35 20.60 17.16
CA SER A 38 3.83 19.29 16.76
C SER A 38 3.91 18.27 17.90
N SER A 39 5.03 18.23 18.63
CA SER A 39 5.22 17.33 19.77
C SER A 39 4.34 17.75 20.97
N TYR A 40 4.18 19.04 21.22
CA TYR A 40 3.29 19.57 22.25
C TYR A 40 1.82 19.17 22.02
N ILE A 41 1.34 19.20 20.77
CA ILE A 41 -0.01 18.76 20.41
C ILE A 41 -0.23 17.29 20.80
N ILE A 42 0.82 16.44 20.68
CA ILE A 42 0.77 15.04 21.14
C ILE A 42 0.74 14.98 22.67
N ASP A 43 1.57 15.75 23.36
CA ASP A 43 1.65 15.76 24.83
C ASP A 43 0.33 16.11 25.49
N ILE A 44 -0.41 17.06 24.92
CA ILE A 44 -1.73 17.47 25.44
C ILE A 44 -2.89 16.64 24.88
N GLY A 45 -2.61 15.59 24.07
CA GLY A 45 -3.59 14.59 23.65
C GLY A 45 -4.65 15.08 22.66
N ILE A 46 -4.37 16.13 21.87
CA ILE A 46 -5.34 16.66 20.88
C ILE A 46 -5.58 15.66 19.75
N CYS A 47 -4.54 14.99 19.27
CA CYS A 47 -4.65 13.98 18.23
C CYS A 47 -3.50 12.96 18.31
N SER A 48 -3.58 11.89 17.51
CA SER A 48 -2.50 10.91 17.40
C SER A 48 -1.34 11.41 16.53
N ILE A 49 -0.16 10.80 16.69
CA ILE A 49 1.01 11.00 15.82
C ILE A 49 0.62 10.81 14.35
N HIS A 50 -0.13 9.77 14.05
CA HIS A 50 -0.57 9.44 12.69
C HIS A 50 -1.52 10.50 12.11
N ASP A 51 -2.44 11.03 12.92
CA ASP A 51 -3.40 12.04 12.48
C ASP A 51 -2.73 13.37 12.20
N LEU A 52 -1.83 13.81 13.10
CA LEU A 52 -1.10 15.07 12.90
C LEU A 52 -0.16 14.98 11.70
N ASN A 53 0.57 13.88 11.57
CA ASN A 53 1.46 13.64 10.44
C ASN A 53 0.69 13.74 9.10
N MET A 54 -0.44 13.05 9.01
CA MET A 54 -1.30 13.07 7.82
C MET A 54 -1.92 14.45 7.60
N ALA A 55 -2.41 15.13 8.64
CA ALA A 55 -3.02 16.46 8.51
C ALA A 55 -2.03 17.50 7.96
N CYS A 56 -0.79 17.49 8.48
CA CYS A 56 0.27 18.34 7.96
C CYS A 56 0.56 18.04 6.48
N GLU A 57 0.63 16.78 6.14
CA GLU A 57 0.98 16.34 4.80
C GLU A 57 -0.12 16.63 3.75
N ILE A 58 -1.39 16.45 4.11
CA ILE A 58 -2.51 16.51 3.16
C ILE A 58 -3.20 17.88 3.19
N ALA A 59 -3.53 18.38 4.38
CA ALA A 59 -4.30 19.60 4.51
C ALA A 59 -3.41 20.85 4.43
N LEU A 60 -2.26 20.83 5.09
CA LEU A 60 -1.33 21.96 5.09
C LEU A 60 -0.30 21.89 3.95
N VAL A 61 -0.17 20.76 3.28
CA VAL A 61 0.78 20.53 2.17
C VAL A 61 2.23 20.84 2.60
N ILE A 62 2.56 20.52 3.84
CA ILE A 62 3.91 20.62 4.40
C ILE A 62 4.47 19.24 4.71
N LYS A 63 5.77 19.15 4.93
CA LYS A 63 6.39 17.86 5.30
C LYS A 63 5.83 17.40 6.65
N ALA A 64 5.44 16.14 6.72
CA ALA A 64 4.92 15.51 7.93
C ALA A 64 5.95 15.58 9.07
N PRO A 65 5.62 16.15 10.25
CA PRO A 65 6.61 16.54 11.26
C PRO A 65 7.39 15.36 11.82
N PHE A 66 6.73 14.28 12.21
CA PHE A 66 7.37 13.13 12.84
C PHE A 66 8.21 12.31 11.84
N THR A 67 7.75 12.20 10.58
CA THR A 67 8.53 11.63 9.49
C THR A 67 9.77 12.49 9.19
N LEU A 68 9.65 13.80 9.26
CA LEU A 68 10.77 14.71 9.05
C LEU A 68 11.79 14.62 10.20
N MET A 69 11.33 14.59 11.45
CA MET A 69 12.20 14.38 12.61
C MET A 69 12.98 13.05 12.53
N ASN A 70 12.30 11.96 12.14
CA ASN A 70 12.98 10.66 11.92
C ASN A 70 14.04 10.77 10.81
N LYS A 71 13.77 11.53 9.75
CA LYS A 71 14.69 11.69 8.61
C LYS A 71 15.94 12.47 8.96
N ILE A 72 15.82 13.55 9.75
CA ILE A 72 16.97 14.39 10.12
C ILE A 72 17.72 13.86 11.35
N GLY A 73 17.15 12.89 12.05
CA GLY A 73 17.64 12.32 13.29
C GLY A 73 17.05 13.01 14.53
N LEU A 74 16.69 12.21 15.54
CA LEU A 74 16.00 12.70 16.73
C LEU A 74 16.89 13.60 17.61
N ASP A 75 18.20 13.39 17.61
CA ASP A 75 19.16 14.25 18.31
C ASP A 75 19.17 15.67 17.69
N ASN A 76 19.24 15.77 16.37
CA ASN A 76 19.15 17.06 15.67
C ASN A 76 17.78 17.72 15.86
N ALA A 77 16.69 16.92 15.85
CA ALA A 77 15.34 17.43 16.10
C ALA A 77 15.19 17.97 17.52
N LEU A 78 15.76 17.32 18.53
CA LEU A 78 15.76 17.77 19.90
C LEU A 78 16.59 19.07 20.05
N GLU A 79 17.80 19.12 19.47
CA GLU A 79 18.67 20.30 19.52
C GLU A 79 17.98 21.57 19.02
N VAL A 80 17.31 21.50 17.84
CA VAL A 80 16.61 22.69 17.31
C VAL A 80 15.40 23.09 18.16
N VAL A 81 14.76 22.14 18.86
CA VAL A 81 13.67 22.44 19.81
C VAL A 81 14.22 23.03 21.11
N GLU A 82 15.34 22.55 21.63
CA GLU A 82 16.00 23.12 22.81
C GLU A 82 16.38 24.57 22.59
N GLU A 83 16.98 24.91 21.44
CA GLU A 83 17.30 26.28 21.09
C GLU A 83 16.07 27.16 20.95
N PHE A 84 15.01 26.66 20.28
CA PHE A 84 13.74 27.36 20.18
C PHE A 84 13.14 27.67 21.58
N CYS A 85 13.11 26.69 22.47
CA CYS A 85 12.61 26.89 23.84
C CYS A 85 13.50 27.80 24.68
N ALA A 86 14.80 27.87 24.42
CA ALA A 86 15.69 28.82 25.11
C ALA A 86 15.42 30.28 24.72
N GLU A 87 15.01 30.53 23.44
CA GLU A 87 14.62 31.87 22.97
C GLU A 87 13.17 32.21 23.31
N HIS A 88 12.29 31.20 23.49
CA HIS A 88 10.85 31.29 23.72
C HIS A 88 10.49 30.60 25.04
N THR A 89 10.78 31.25 26.17
CA THR A 89 10.69 30.66 27.52
C THR A 89 9.27 30.29 27.96
N GLU A 90 8.24 30.72 27.25
CA GLU A 90 6.84 30.29 27.39
C GLU A 90 6.60 28.84 26.93
N PHE A 91 7.51 28.27 26.13
CA PHE A 91 7.47 26.88 25.69
C PHE A 91 8.45 26.01 26.50
N THR A 92 8.06 24.78 26.72
CA THR A 92 8.89 23.75 27.32
C THR A 92 9.20 22.65 26.32
N ILE A 93 10.34 21.99 26.45
CA ILE A 93 10.69 20.85 25.60
C ILE A 93 9.66 19.74 25.80
N PRO A 94 8.94 19.32 24.73
CA PRO A 94 7.89 18.31 24.84
C PRO A 94 8.41 16.95 25.32
N GLU A 95 7.64 16.31 26.22
CA GLU A 95 8.00 15.01 26.78
C GLU A 95 7.91 13.87 25.74
N SER A 96 6.98 13.95 24.81
CA SER A 96 6.86 13.00 23.70
C SER A 96 8.09 13.01 22.79
N LEU A 97 8.70 14.20 22.55
CA LEU A 97 9.94 14.29 21.79
C LEU A 97 11.12 13.65 22.51
N LYS A 98 11.27 13.88 23.82
CA LYS A 98 12.30 13.22 24.63
C LYS A 98 12.16 11.70 24.62
N LYS A 99 10.91 11.21 24.73
CA LYS A 99 10.62 9.76 24.63
C LYS A 99 10.97 9.19 23.26
N ALA A 100 10.62 9.90 22.19
CA ALA A 100 10.95 9.48 20.84
C ALA A 100 12.46 9.47 20.60
N GLN A 101 13.18 10.49 21.10
CA GLN A 101 14.64 10.57 21.03
C GLN A 101 15.29 9.38 21.77
N ALA A 102 14.83 9.07 22.99
CA ALA A 102 15.31 7.92 23.76
C ALA A 102 15.02 6.58 23.07
N ALA A 103 13.91 6.49 22.32
CA ALA A 103 13.55 5.32 21.51
C ALA A 103 14.26 5.29 20.13
N GLY A 104 14.95 6.37 19.74
CA GLY A 104 15.64 6.51 18.47
C GLY A 104 14.75 6.82 17.28
N LYS A 105 13.43 6.86 17.45
CA LYS A 105 12.44 7.17 16.38
C LYS A 105 11.07 7.53 16.94
N TRP A 106 10.32 8.30 16.17
CA TRP A 106 8.86 8.31 16.27
C TRP A 106 8.30 7.05 15.57
N ASP A 107 7.31 6.42 16.22
CA ASP A 107 6.56 5.32 15.58
C ASP A 107 5.51 5.91 14.62
N VAL A 108 5.88 5.97 13.36
CA VAL A 108 5.04 6.53 12.27
C VAL A 108 4.68 5.40 11.31
N SER A 109 3.84 4.48 11.77
CA SER A 109 3.32 3.41 10.94
C SER A 109 2.32 3.95 9.90
N SER A 110 2.32 3.32 8.72
CA SER A 110 1.27 3.50 7.71
C SER A 110 0.05 2.61 7.97
N ILE A 111 0.06 1.83 9.04
CA ILE A 111 -1.03 0.99 9.50
C ILE A 111 -1.62 1.59 10.77
N VAL A 112 -2.92 1.80 10.78
CA VAL A 112 -3.66 2.19 11.98
C VAL A 112 -4.55 1.04 12.40
N GLN A 113 -4.38 0.56 13.62
CA GLN A 113 -5.18 -0.51 14.17
C GLN A 113 -6.08 0.01 15.30
N THR A 114 -7.35 -0.36 15.25
CA THR A 114 -8.33 -0.18 16.34
C THR A 114 -8.99 -1.51 16.65
N VAL A 115 -9.55 -1.65 17.84
CA VAL A 115 -10.33 -2.84 18.20
C VAL A 115 -11.78 -2.43 18.39
N GLN A 116 -12.68 -3.08 17.65
CA GLN A 116 -14.12 -2.88 17.72
C GLN A 116 -14.79 -4.24 17.90
N ASP A 117 -15.59 -4.40 18.92
CA ASP A 117 -16.32 -5.64 19.19
C ASP A 117 -15.45 -6.91 19.19
N ARG A 118 -14.23 -6.83 19.71
CA ARG A 118 -13.24 -7.90 19.72
C ARG A 118 -12.71 -8.29 18.31
N VAL A 119 -12.77 -7.36 17.36
CA VAL A 119 -12.22 -7.52 16.02
C VAL A 119 -11.18 -6.41 15.79
N ALA A 120 -10.00 -6.78 15.31
CA ALA A 120 -8.96 -5.83 14.93
C ALA A 120 -9.33 -5.21 13.57
N VAL A 121 -9.58 -3.91 13.54
CA VAL A 121 -9.77 -3.14 12.31
C VAL A 121 -8.44 -2.50 11.93
N ILE A 122 -7.87 -2.95 10.84
CA ILE A 122 -6.54 -2.58 10.34
C ILE A 122 -6.72 -1.71 9.09
N THR A 123 -6.33 -0.45 9.17
CA THR A 123 -6.47 0.52 8.09
C THR A 123 -5.11 0.87 7.49
N ILE A 124 -4.94 0.61 6.20
CA ILE A 124 -3.76 1.06 5.43
C ILE A 124 -3.94 2.54 5.10
N ARG A 125 -3.01 3.39 5.56
CA ARG A 125 -3.18 4.84 5.58
C ARG A 125 -2.02 5.58 4.92
N ARG A 126 -2.00 5.57 3.59
CA ARG A 126 -1.06 6.32 2.74
C ARG A 126 -1.82 7.10 1.65
N PRO A 127 -2.68 8.07 2.01
CA PRO A 127 -3.63 8.67 1.07
C PRO A 127 -2.98 9.41 -0.10
N LYS A 128 -1.78 9.97 0.04
CA LYS A 128 -1.06 10.64 -1.06
C LYS A 128 -0.74 9.70 -2.23
N VAL A 129 -0.51 8.44 -1.93
CA VAL A 129 -0.19 7.39 -2.92
C VAL A 129 -1.33 6.36 -3.00
N LEU A 130 -2.55 6.77 -2.64
CA LEU A 130 -3.75 5.91 -2.70
C LEU A 130 -3.54 4.55 -2.01
N ASN A 131 -2.92 4.58 -0.84
CA ASN A 131 -2.61 3.41 0.00
C ASN A 131 -1.67 2.38 -0.65
N ALA A 132 -0.80 2.79 -1.58
CA ALA A 132 0.17 1.90 -2.23
C ALA A 132 1.06 1.17 -1.21
N LEU A 133 1.37 -0.09 -1.50
CA LEU A 133 2.17 -0.97 -0.65
C LEU A 133 3.67 -0.83 -0.95
N ASN A 134 4.45 -0.71 0.11
CA ASN A 134 5.89 -0.92 0.08
C ASN A 134 6.28 -1.91 1.18
N LEU A 135 7.54 -2.27 1.26
CA LEU A 135 8.02 -3.28 2.22
C LEU A 135 7.71 -2.91 3.68
N ASN A 136 7.76 -1.62 4.04
CA ASN A 136 7.44 -1.17 5.41
C ASN A 136 5.94 -1.38 5.72
N VAL A 137 5.05 -1.01 4.80
CA VAL A 137 3.60 -1.22 4.96
C VAL A 137 3.27 -2.70 5.10
N VAL A 138 3.93 -3.55 4.30
CA VAL A 138 3.71 -5.01 4.34
C VAL A 138 4.23 -5.60 5.65
N ALA A 139 5.38 -5.14 6.14
CA ALA A 139 5.92 -5.56 7.44
C ALA A 139 5.04 -5.08 8.62
N ASP A 140 4.57 -3.81 8.59
CA ASP A 140 3.65 -3.28 9.59
C ASP A 140 2.32 -4.04 9.60
N LEU A 141 1.79 -4.40 8.41
CA LEU A 141 0.58 -5.19 8.27
C LEU A 141 0.76 -6.60 8.84
N GLU A 142 1.88 -7.25 8.56
CA GLU A 142 2.23 -8.56 9.13
C GLU A 142 2.26 -8.48 10.66
N ALA A 143 2.93 -7.47 11.22
CA ALA A 143 3.03 -7.29 12.67
C ALA A 143 1.65 -7.07 13.32
N ALA A 144 0.80 -6.23 12.72
CA ALA A 144 -0.55 -5.97 13.20
C ALA A 144 -1.43 -7.24 13.19
N LEU A 145 -1.36 -8.03 12.13
CA LEU A 145 -2.10 -9.30 12.03
C LEU A 145 -1.56 -10.37 12.98
N ALA A 146 -0.25 -10.47 13.14
CA ALA A 146 0.36 -11.40 14.09
C ALA A 146 -0.03 -11.06 15.54
N ALA A 147 -0.08 -9.79 15.89
CA ALA A 147 -0.56 -9.35 17.20
C ALA A 147 -2.04 -9.73 17.42
N ALA A 148 -2.91 -9.51 16.42
CA ALA A 148 -4.30 -9.91 16.48
C ALA A 148 -4.49 -11.44 16.56
N GLU A 149 -3.66 -12.22 15.85
CA GLU A 149 -3.68 -13.69 15.86
C GLU A 149 -3.37 -14.26 17.25
N THR A 150 -2.42 -13.66 17.97
CA THR A 150 -1.96 -14.14 19.28
C THR A 150 -2.77 -13.61 20.46
N ASP A 151 -3.61 -12.58 20.28
CA ASP A 151 -4.45 -12.00 21.34
C ASP A 151 -5.77 -12.77 21.47
N ASP A 152 -5.94 -13.57 22.52
CA ASP A 152 -7.15 -14.36 22.79
C ASP A 152 -8.42 -13.51 22.93
N SER A 153 -8.29 -12.22 23.19
CA SER A 153 -9.45 -11.30 23.23
C SER A 153 -9.99 -10.95 21.86
N ILE A 154 -9.23 -11.19 20.77
CA ILE A 154 -9.56 -10.85 19.38
C ILE A 154 -10.07 -12.07 18.63
N PHE A 155 -11.20 -11.94 17.94
CA PHE A 155 -11.81 -13.00 17.13
C PHE A 155 -11.22 -13.12 15.71
N GLY A 156 -10.68 -12.06 15.17
CA GLY A 156 -10.13 -11.96 13.82
C GLY A 156 -9.94 -10.52 13.41
N SER A 157 -9.70 -10.29 12.12
CA SER A 157 -9.32 -8.97 11.63
C SER A 157 -10.14 -8.53 10.41
N VAL A 158 -10.31 -7.22 10.26
CA VAL A 158 -10.81 -6.56 9.05
C VAL A 158 -9.71 -5.65 8.52
N ILE A 159 -9.30 -5.83 7.27
CA ILE A 159 -8.33 -4.95 6.58
C ILE A 159 -9.09 -4.03 5.64
N THR A 160 -8.80 -2.73 5.69
CA THR A 160 -9.38 -1.72 4.79
C THR A 160 -8.36 -0.65 4.41
N GLY A 161 -8.68 0.17 3.41
CA GLY A 161 -7.89 1.33 3.01
C GLY A 161 -8.45 2.63 3.60
N PHE A 162 -7.60 3.60 3.87
CA PHE A 162 -8.03 4.93 4.29
C PHE A 162 -8.66 5.69 3.10
N GLY A 163 -9.78 6.37 3.37
CA GLY A 163 -10.51 7.19 2.40
C GLY A 163 -11.58 6.40 1.65
N VAL A 164 -12.01 6.93 0.51
CA VAL A 164 -13.15 6.37 -0.26
C VAL A 164 -12.79 5.98 -1.69
N LYS A 165 -11.59 6.31 -2.14
CA LYS A 165 -11.20 6.16 -3.53
C LYS A 165 -10.54 4.82 -3.81
N ALA A 166 -9.61 4.43 -2.96
CA ALA A 166 -8.85 3.20 -3.11
C ALA A 166 -8.84 2.40 -1.82
N PHE A 167 -8.96 1.10 -1.92
CA PHE A 167 -8.47 0.19 -0.90
C PHE A 167 -6.93 0.25 -0.92
N VAL A 168 -6.33 -0.18 -2.01
CA VAL A 168 -4.89 -0.14 -2.27
C VAL A 168 -4.66 -0.01 -3.77
N SER A 169 -3.88 0.95 -4.20
CA SER A 169 -3.63 1.22 -5.63
C SER A 169 -2.60 0.32 -6.29
N GLY A 170 -1.96 -0.55 -5.53
CA GLY A 170 -0.91 -1.46 -5.99
C GLY A 170 0.38 -1.36 -5.19
N ALA A 171 1.46 -1.89 -5.72
CA ALA A 171 2.80 -1.68 -5.18
C ALA A 171 3.26 -0.23 -5.42
N ASP A 172 4.12 0.28 -4.52
CA ASP A 172 4.69 1.63 -4.66
C ASP A 172 5.62 1.67 -5.87
N ILE A 173 5.27 2.50 -6.85
CA ILE A 173 5.98 2.57 -8.13
C ILE A 173 7.44 3.00 -7.98
N HIS A 174 7.75 3.83 -6.97
CA HIS A 174 9.13 4.23 -6.70
C HIS A 174 9.97 3.07 -6.18
N MET A 175 9.37 2.17 -5.40
CA MET A 175 10.01 0.93 -4.98
C MET A 175 10.29 0.04 -6.19
N LEU A 176 9.31 -0.16 -7.08
CA LEU A 176 9.49 -0.98 -8.29
C LEU A 176 10.56 -0.38 -9.22
N ALA A 177 10.58 0.94 -9.39
CA ALA A 177 11.55 1.64 -10.22
C ALA A 177 12.99 1.60 -9.66
N SER A 178 13.18 1.23 -8.40
CA SER A 178 14.51 1.03 -7.80
C SER A 178 15.10 -0.35 -8.04
N LEU A 179 14.32 -1.29 -8.56
CA LEU A 179 14.78 -2.66 -8.87
C LEU A 179 15.56 -2.64 -10.21
N ASN A 180 16.75 -3.23 -10.22
CA ASN A 180 17.64 -3.19 -11.37
C ASN A 180 18.05 -4.58 -11.85
N THR A 181 17.96 -5.60 -11.01
CA THR A 181 18.40 -6.96 -11.32
C THR A 181 17.26 -7.97 -11.16
N PRO A 182 17.32 -9.11 -11.86
CA PRO A 182 16.36 -10.20 -11.67
C PRO A 182 16.29 -10.70 -10.23
N GLU A 183 17.41 -10.70 -9.54
CA GLU A 183 17.53 -11.11 -8.15
C GLU A 183 16.78 -10.15 -7.24
N GLU A 184 16.95 -8.84 -7.41
CA GLU A 184 16.19 -7.81 -6.68
C GLU A 184 14.69 -7.92 -6.96
N GLY A 185 14.30 -8.17 -8.21
CA GLY A 185 12.90 -8.42 -8.59
C GLY A 185 12.33 -9.64 -7.88
N TYR A 186 13.06 -10.75 -7.91
CA TYR A 186 12.69 -11.98 -7.22
C TYR A 186 12.52 -11.76 -5.71
N GLU A 187 13.51 -11.16 -5.05
CA GLU A 187 13.48 -10.89 -3.61
C GLU A 187 12.31 -9.99 -3.23
N ASN A 188 12.05 -8.96 -4.04
CA ASN A 188 10.92 -8.06 -3.84
C ASN A 188 9.59 -8.83 -3.92
N ALA A 189 9.37 -9.61 -4.98
CA ALA A 189 8.17 -10.44 -5.14
C ALA A 189 8.00 -11.41 -3.96
N ARG A 190 9.06 -12.13 -3.57
CA ARG A 190 9.04 -13.06 -2.44
C ARG A 190 8.71 -12.38 -1.11
N SER A 191 9.19 -11.16 -0.88
CA SER A 191 8.88 -10.41 0.34
C SER A 191 7.37 -10.19 0.52
N PHE A 192 6.65 -9.86 -0.54
CA PHE A 192 5.19 -9.75 -0.52
C PHE A 192 4.49 -11.10 -0.39
N GLN A 193 4.91 -12.08 -1.20
CA GLN A 193 4.32 -13.42 -1.22
C GLN A 193 4.39 -14.12 0.14
N VAL A 194 5.51 -13.98 0.86
CA VAL A 194 5.69 -14.57 2.19
C VAL A 194 4.65 -14.01 3.17
N VAL A 195 4.46 -12.70 3.21
CA VAL A 195 3.48 -12.08 4.10
C VAL A 195 2.05 -12.45 3.70
N PHE A 196 1.73 -12.39 2.41
CA PHE A 196 0.38 -12.75 1.92
C PHE A 196 0.06 -14.22 2.14
N SER A 197 1.03 -15.12 2.04
CA SER A 197 0.85 -16.53 2.37
C SER A 197 0.68 -16.75 3.88
N LYS A 198 1.34 -15.95 4.73
CA LYS A 198 1.09 -15.96 6.18
C LYS A 198 -0.34 -15.52 6.50
N ILE A 199 -0.85 -14.45 5.85
CA ILE A 199 -2.24 -13.99 6.01
C ILE A 199 -3.22 -15.11 5.67
N GLN A 200 -3.00 -15.80 4.55
CA GLN A 200 -3.85 -16.92 4.11
C GLN A 200 -3.87 -18.08 5.11
N LYS A 201 -2.78 -18.29 5.86
CA LYS A 201 -2.60 -19.39 6.83
C LYS A 201 -2.99 -19.03 8.27
N LEU A 202 -3.45 -17.79 8.54
CA LEU A 202 -3.93 -17.40 9.87
C LEU A 202 -5.15 -18.26 10.26
N LYS A 203 -5.22 -18.62 11.53
CA LYS A 203 -6.34 -19.42 12.07
C LYS A 203 -7.58 -18.55 12.29
N LYS A 204 -7.36 -17.30 12.70
CA LYS A 204 -8.42 -16.32 12.86
C LYS A 204 -8.79 -15.70 11.51
N PRO A 205 -10.09 -15.48 11.23
CA PRO A 205 -10.52 -14.97 9.94
C PRO A 205 -10.01 -13.53 9.69
N VAL A 206 -9.60 -13.28 8.45
CA VAL A 206 -9.23 -11.96 7.97
C VAL A 206 -10.18 -11.57 6.84
N ILE A 207 -10.99 -10.54 7.06
CA ILE A 207 -11.92 -10.02 6.07
C ILE A 207 -11.29 -8.82 5.37
N CYS A 208 -11.16 -8.87 4.05
CA CYS A 208 -10.76 -7.72 3.25
C CYS A 208 -11.99 -6.87 2.90
N ALA A 209 -12.03 -5.65 3.42
CA ALA A 209 -13.12 -4.70 3.23
C ALA A 209 -12.72 -3.64 2.19
N LEU A 210 -13.06 -3.88 0.92
CA LEU A 210 -12.68 -3.07 -0.24
C LEU A 210 -13.54 -1.80 -0.30
N ASN A 211 -13.06 -0.73 0.33
CA ASN A 211 -13.72 0.58 0.39
C ASN A 211 -13.61 1.40 -0.91
N GLY A 212 -12.79 0.99 -1.84
CA GLY A 212 -12.52 1.55 -3.15
C GLY A 212 -11.80 0.53 -4.03
N PHE A 213 -11.15 0.99 -5.09
CA PHE A 213 -10.46 0.09 -5.99
C PHE A 213 -9.24 -0.60 -5.36
N ALA A 214 -8.98 -1.83 -5.80
CA ALA A 214 -7.86 -2.68 -5.42
C ALA A 214 -7.10 -3.10 -6.68
N PHE A 215 -5.92 -2.57 -6.92
CA PHE A 215 -5.13 -2.84 -8.13
C PHE A 215 -3.83 -3.57 -7.80
N GLY A 216 -3.39 -4.45 -8.68
CA GLY A 216 -2.12 -5.14 -8.56
C GLY A 216 -1.91 -5.75 -7.18
N GLY A 217 -0.83 -5.36 -6.49
CA GLY A 217 -0.54 -5.80 -5.11
C GLY A 217 -1.68 -5.62 -4.12
N GLY A 218 -2.58 -4.63 -4.34
CA GLY A 218 -3.77 -4.44 -3.52
C GLY A 218 -4.83 -5.54 -3.73
N ASN A 219 -5.04 -5.96 -4.97
CA ASN A 219 -5.91 -7.09 -5.28
C ASN A 219 -5.26 -8.42 -4.82
N GLU A 220 -3.93 -8.55 -4.93
CA GLU A 220 -3.19 -9.70 -4.45
C GLU A 220 -3.27 -9.85 -2.92
N LEU A 221 -3.18 -8.73 -2.17
CA LEU A 221 -3.46 -8.71 -0.73
C LEU A 221 -4.90 -9.15 -0.44
N ALA A 222 -5.87 -8.61 -1.17
CA ALA A 222 -7.27 -8.97 -0.98
C ALA A 222 -7.50 -10.48 -1.22
N MET A 223 -6.89 -11.05 -2.25
CA MET A 223 -7.00 -12.48 -2.57
C MET A 223 -6.35 -13.40 -1.53
N SER A 224 -5.47 -12.89 -0.69
CA SER A 224 -4.86 -13.66 0.42
C SER A 224 -5.72 -13.70 1.69
N CYS A 225 -6.78 -12.90 1.77
CA CYS A 225 -7.68 -12.86 2.92
C CYS A 225 -8.73 -13.96 2.87
N THR A 226 -9.29 -14.33 4.04
CA THR A 226 -10.33 -15.34 4.20
C THR A 226 -11.56 -15.03 3.35
N MET A 227 -12.04 -13.79 3.41
CA MET A 227 -13.13 -13.28 2.56
C MET A 227 -12.82 -11.88 2.06
N ARG A 228 -13.46 -11.52 0.95
CA ARG A 228 -13.41 -10.20 0.32
C ARG A 228 -14.82 -9.67 0.23
N ILE A 229 -15.07 -8.50 0.81
CA ILE A 229 -16.32 -7.76 0.67
C ILE A 229 -16.03 -6.39 0.07
N CYS A 230 -16.94 -5.85 -0.71
CA CYS A 230 -16.73 -4.54 -1.33
C CYS A 230 -17.97 -3.65 -1.24
N LYS A 231 -17.76 -2.35 -1.37
CA LYS A 231 -18.85 -1.39 -1.44
C LYS A 231 -19.69 -1.63 -2.70
N LYS A 232 -21.01 -1.65 -2.55
CA LYS A 232 -21.95 -1.83 -3.67
C LYS A 232 -21.84 -0.68 -4.67
N GLY A 233 -21.90 -1.02 -5.97
CA GLY A 233 -22.00 -0.03 -7.04
C GLY A 233 -20.68 0.57 -7.50
N LEU A 234 -19.52 0.07 -7.07
CA LEU A 234 -18.24 0.52 -7.61
C LEU A 234 -18.09 0.06 -9.07
N PRO A 235 -17.98 0.99 -10.03
CA PRO A 235 -17.84 0.64 -11.45
C PRO A 235 -16.45 0.10 -11.78
N LEU A 236 -15.48 0.37 -10.92
CA LEU A 236 -14.09 -0.04 -11.02
C LEU A 236 -13.67 -0.53 -9.64
N LEU A 237 -13.51 -1.83 -9.47
CA LEU A 237 -13.15 -2.43 -8.19
C LEU A 237 -11.76 -3.06 -8.20
N ALA A 238 -11.49 -3.99 -9.10
CA ALA A 238 -10.24 -4.74 -9.11
C ALA A 238 -9.59 -4.76 -10.49
N CYS A 239 -8.27 -4.86 -10.51
CA CYS A 239 -7.48 -4.92 -11.74
C CYS A 239 -6.11 -5.52 -11.43
N GLN A 240 -5.52 -6.22 -12.40
CA GLN A 240 -4.09 -6.57 -12.42
C GLN A 240 -3.44 -5.80 -13.58
N PRO A 241 -3.05 -4.53 -13.36
CA PRO A 241 -2.66 -3.63 -14.45
C PRO A 241 -1.18 -3.72 -14.81
N GLU A 242 -0.44 -4.66 -14.26
CA GLU A 242 1.02 -4.80 -14.35
C GLU A 242 1.52 -4.83 -15.81
N VAL A 243 0.76 -5.48 -16.70
CA VAL A 243 1.10 -5.55 -18.13
C VAL A 243 1.16 -4.17 -18.81
N ASN A 244 0.43 -3.17 -18.30
CA ASN A 244 0.52 -1.78 -18.79
C ASN A 244 1.81 -1.07 -18.36
N LEU A 245 2.52 -1.66 -17.40
CA LEU A 245 3.79 -1.17 -16.85
C LEU A 245 4.99 -2.01 -17.31
N GLY A 246 4.76 -2.99 -18.18
CA GLY A 246 5.81 -3.85 -18.75
C GLY A 246 6.33 -4.92 -17.78
N PHE A 247 5.49 -5.41 -16.86
CA PHE A 247 5.83 -6.53 -15.98
C PHE A 247 4.58 -7.36 -15.64
N ILE A 248 4.76 -8.47 -14.91
CA ILE A 248 3.69 -9.37 -14.49
C ILE A 248 3.36 -9.16 -13.01
N PRO A 249 2.19 -9.61 -12.49
CA PRO A 249 1.97 -9.70 -11.05
C PRO A 249 3.06 -10.49 -10.34
N GLY A 250 3.46 -10.03 -9.16
CA GLY A 250 4.57 -10.63 -8.40
C GLY A 250 4.23 -11.02 -6.96
N ALA A 251 3.05 -10.65 -6.46
CA ALA A 251 2.63 -10.95 -5.09
C ALA A 251 1.58 -12.08 -5.00
N GLY A 252 1.47 -12.89 -6.05
CA GLY A 252 0.61 -14.05 -6.12
C GLY A 252 -0.57 -13.91 -7.08
N GLY A 253 -0.63 -12.84 -7.87
CA GLY A 253 -1.75 -12.56 -8.76
C GLY A 253 -1.96 -13.62 -9.83
N THR A 254 -0.88 -14.10 -10.45
CA THR A 254 -0.95 -15.14 -11.49
C THR A 254 -1.34 -16.51 -10.93
N GLN A 255 -1.25 -16.68 -9.62
CA GLN A 255 -1.52 -17.93 -8.93
C GLN A 255 -2.86 -17.93 -8.19
N ARG A 256 -3.19 -16.83 -7.48
CA ARG A 256 -4.42 -16.75 -6.69
C ARG A 256 -5.65 -16.40 -7.54
N LEU A 257 -5.50 -15.51 -8.53
CA LEU A 257 -6.64 -15.14 -9.35
C LEU A 257 -7.26 -16.34 -10.09
N PRO A 258 -6.47 -17.19 -10.81
CA PRO A 258 -7.06 -18.35 -11.48
C PRO A 258 -7.71 -19.37 -10.54
N ARG A 259 -7.21 -19.47 -9.30
CA ARG A 259 -7.79 -20.35 -8.27
C ARG A 259 -9.13 -19.86 -7.72
N LEU A 260 -9.39 -18.54 -7.84
CA LEU A 260 -10.65 -17.94 -7.41
C LEU A 260 -11.70 -17.88 -8.52
N VAL A 261 -11.31 -17.49 -9.73
CA VAL A 261 -12.25 -17.16 -10.80
C VAL A 261 -12.22 -18.14 -11.97
N GLY A 262 -11.32 -19.14 -11.94
CA GLY A 262 -11.06 -20.03 -13.06
C GLY A 262 -10.02 -19.49 -14.04
N LEU A 263 -9.37 -20.40 -14.77
CA LEU A 263 -8.22 -20.09 -15.61
C LEU A 263 -8.59 -19.14 -16.76
N ASP A 264 -9.72 -19.40 -17.46
CA ASP A 264 -10.14 -18.64 -18.63
C ASP A 264 -10.45 -17.18 -18.30
N ILE A 265 -11.13 -16.93 -17.18
CA ILE A 265 -11.46 -15.57 -16.73
C ILE A 265 -10.19 -14.85 -16.27
N ALA A 266 -9.34 -15.55 -15.53
CA ALA A 266 -8.08 -15.00 -15.04
C ALA A 266 -7.12 -14.64 -16.17
N ASP A 267 -6.99 -15.50 -17.21
CA ASP A 267 -6.16 -15.23 -18.40
C ASP A 267 -6.53 -13.90 -19.04
N GLY A 268 -7.82 -13.68 -19.31
CA GLY A 268 -8.30 -12.43 -19.89
C GLY A 268 -8.05 -11.20 -19.02
N ILE A 269 -8.19 -11.32 -17.68
CA ILE A 269 -7.95 -10.20 -16.76
C ILE A 269 -6.44 -9.89 -16.67
N LEU A 270 -5.61 -10.91 -16.50
CA LEU A 270 -4.17 -10.77 -16.31
C LEU A 270 -3.47 -10.24 -17.57
N ARG A 271 -3.77 -10.80 -18.73
CA ARG A 271 -3.09 -10.47 -20.00
C ARG A 271 -3.51 -9.14 -20.60
N THR A 272 -4.72 -8.68 -20.31
CA THR A 272 -5.20 -7.38 -20.78
C THR A 272 -5.08 -6.26 -19.77
N GLY A 273 -4.91 -6.61 -18.49
CA GLY A 273 -4.97 -5.64 -17.40
C GLY A 273 -6.35 -4.96 -17.28
N ARG A 274 -7.41 -5.58 -17.79
CA ARG A 274 -8.75 -5.00 -17.74
C ARG A 274 -9.29 -4.95 -16.31
N PRO A 275 -9.97 -3.86 -15.95
CA PRO A 275 -10.64 -3.78 -14.67
C PRO A 275 -11.95 -4.58 -14.64
N VAL A 276 -12.37 -4.94 -13.43
CA VAL A 276 -13.69 -5.52 -13.15
C VAL A 276 -14.46 -4.62 -12.19
N SER A 277 -15.79 -4.56 -12.38
CA SER A 277 -16.71 -3.85 -11.48
C SER A 277 -17.00 -4.66 -10.22
N ALA A 278 -17.61 -4.02 -9.21
CA ALA A 278 -18.05 -4.72 -7.99
C ALA A 278 -19.11 -5.81 -8.29
N ALA A 279 -19.96 -5.59 -9.29
CA ALA A 279 -20.97 -6.58 -9.70
C ALA A 279 -20.31 -7.78 -10.36
N GLU A 280 -19.45 -7.54 -11.35
CA GLU A 280 -18.69 -8.58 -12.04
C GLU A 280 -17.80 -9.37 -11.08
N ALA A 281 -17.12 -8.68 -10.13
CA ALA A 281 -16.23 -9.33 -9.17
C ALA A 281 -16.97 -10.36 -8.28
N VAL A 282 -18.24 -10.11 -7.95
CA VAL A 282 -19.08 -11.08 -7.24
C VAL A 282 -19.52 -12.22 -8.18
N GLU A 283 -19.91 -11.90 -9.39
CA GLU A 283 -20.35 -12.87 -10.38
C GLU A 283 -19.28 -13.91 -10.70
N ILE A 284 -18.03 -13.47 -10.87
CA ILE A 284 -16.89 -14.35 -11.17
C ILE A 284 -16.24 -15.00 -9.92
N GLY A 285 -16.72 -14.71 -8.71
CA GLY A 285 -16.18 -15.26 -7.47
C GLY A 285 -14.92 -14.59 -6.92
N LEU A 286 -14.46 -13.48 -7.53
CA LEU A 286 -13.34 -12.70 -7.02
C LEU A 286 -13.66 -12.04 -5.67
N VAL A 287 -14.90 -11.61 -5.47
CA VAL A 287 -15.41 -11.02 -4.25
C VAL A 287 -16.62 -11.82 -3.76
N ASN A 288 -16.70 -12.05 -2.45
CA ASN A 288 -17.76 -12.87 -1.87
C ASN A 288 -19.10 -12.13 -1.77
N LYS A 289 -19.07 -10.79 -1.57
CA LYS A 289 -20.30 -10.04 -1.30
C LYS A 289 -20.12 -8.53 -1.55
N THR A 290 -21.17 -7.86 -2.08
CA THR A 290 -21.29 -6.40 -2.05
C THR A 290 -22.05 -5.94 -0.82
N VAL A 291 -21.68 -4.79 -0.25
CA VAL A 291 -22.26 -4.18 0.94
C VAL A 291 -22.82 -2.80 0.59
N ALA A 292 -24.09 -2.56 0.96
CA ALA A 292 -24.75 -1.26 0.77
C ALA A 292 -24.60 -0.34 1.99
N GLY A 293 -24.46 -0.92 3.17
CA GLY A 293 -24.29 -0.23 4.45
C GLY A 293 -22.84 0.07 4.81
N ASP A 294 -22.55 0.08 6.11
CA ASP A 294 -21.19 0.23 6.61
C ASP A 294 -20.37 -1.03 6.34
N LEU A 295 -19.25 -0.83 5.65
CA LEU A 295 -18.40 -1.93 5.20
C LEU A 295 -17.61 -2.55 6.36
N ILE A 296 -17.23 -1.74 7.35
CA ILE A 296 -16.48 -2.21 8.53
C ILE A 296 -17.40 -2.97 9.47
N GLU A 297 -18.60 -2.45 9.75
CA GLU A 297 -19.60 -3.16 10.55
C GLU A 297 -19.95 -4.53 9.97
N GLU A 298 -20.14 -4.62 8.64
CA GLU A 298 -20.37 -5.90 7.95
C GLU A 298 -19.14 -6.82 8.06
N GLY A 299 -17.92 -6.30 7.89
CA GLY A 299 -16.69 -7.07 8.08
C GLY A 299 -16.56 -7.64 9.49
N ILE A 300 -16.86 -6.83 10.52
CA ILE A 300 -16.86 -7.25 11.92
C ILE A 300 -17.91 -8.35 12.15
N ALA A 301 -19.11 -8.20 11.59
CA ALA A 301 -20.16 -9.21 11.70
C ALA A 301 -19.73 -10.55 11.09
N LEU A 302 -19.10 -10.53 9.92
CA LEU A 302 -18.59 -11.73 9.25
C LEU A 302 -17.46 -12.40 10.05
N VAL A 303 -16.51 -11.65 10.58
CA VAL A 303 -15.46 -12.20 11.48
C VAL A 303 -16.11 -12.93 12.64
N LYS A 304 -17.11 -12.32 13.29
CA LYS A 304 -17.82 -12.92 14.45
C LYS A 304 -18.60 -14.18 14.07
N GLN A 305 -19.23 -14.21 12.88
CA GLN A 305 -19.94 -15.39 12.38
C GLN A 305 -18.98 -16.56 12.11
N ILE A 306 -17.86 -16.29 11.46
CA ILE A 306 -16.82 -17.32 11.17
C ILE A 306 -16.22 -17.84 12.49
N ALA A 307 -15.84 -16.94 13.40
CA ALA A 307 -15.23 -17.31 14.68
C ALA A 307 -16.16 -18.16 15.57
N LYS A 308 -17.48 -17.99 15.43
CA LYS A 308 -18.50 -18.79 16.15
C LYS A 308 -18.86 -20.11 15.44
N GLY A 309 -18.42 -20.28 14.18
CA GLY A 309 -18.81 -21.42 13.35
C GLY A 309 -20.21 -21.28 12.70
N ASP A 310 -20.82 -20.10 12.74
CA ASP A 310 -22.09 -19.80 12.10
C ASP A 310 -21.96 -19.63 10.58
N LEU A 311 -20.75 -19.33 10.11
CA LEU A 311 -20.39 -19.21 8.69
C LEU A 311 -19.10 -19.99 8.42
N THR A 312 -19.15 -20.92 7.47
CA THR A 312 -17.97 -21.63 6.97
C THR A 312 -17.52 -21.01 5.65
N VAL A 313 -16.22 -20.79 5.52
CA VAL A 313 -15.59 -20.30 4.29
C VAL A 313 -14.65 -21.36 3.79
N GLU A 314 -14.85 -21.80 2.55
CA GLU A 314 -13.95 -22.76 1.92
C GLU A 314 -12.59 -22.12 1.69
N PRO A 315 -11.49 -22.76 2.09
CA PRO A 315 -10.15 -22.25 1.85
C PRO A 315 -9.84 -22.27 0.35
N MET A 316 -8.93 -21.41 -0.06
CA MET A 316 -8.42 -21.44 -1.43
C MET A 316 -7.75 -22.78 -1.73
N VAL A 317 -7.99 -23.32 -2.92
CA VAL A 317 -7.36 -24.57 -3.40
C VAL A 317 -5.85 -24.35 -3.54
N GLU A 318 -5.05 -25.12 -2.79
CA GLU A 318 -3.58 -25.03 -2.84
C GLU A 318 -2.95 -26.10 -3.75
N THR A 319 -3.71 -27.13 -4.14
CA THR A 319 -3.27 -28.16 -5.10
C THR A 319 -3.25 -27.63 -6.54
N PRO A 320 -2.58 -28.32 -7.47
CA PRO A 320 -2.72 -28.07 -8.89
C PRO A 320 -4.19 -28.05 -9.31
N PHE A 321 -4.58 -27.10 -10.16
CA PHE A 321 -5.98 -26.90 -10.57
C PHE A 321 -6.18 -26.95 -12.10
N GLY A 322 -5.11 -27.11 -12.84
CA GLY A 322 -5.11 -27.27 -14.28
C GLY A 322 -3.85 -27.98 -14.76
N SER A 323 -3.87 -28.49 -15.96
CA SER A 323 -2.68 -29.02 -16.63
C SER A 323 -2.61 -28.38 -18.01
N GLY A 324 -1.54 -27.60 -18.27
CA GLY A 324 -1.07 -27.19 -19.58
C GLY A 324 -2.17 -26.98 -20.64
N GLY A 325 -2.99 -25.95 -20.50
CA GLY A 325 -3.86 -25.48 -21.57
C GLY A 325 -3.06 -24.63 -22.57
N GLU A 326 -3.59 -24.46 -23.78
CA GLU A 326 -3.10 -23.41 -24.66
C GLU A 326 -3.68 -22.06 -24.23
N ALA A 327 -2.83 -21.03 -24.26
CA ALA A 327 -3.25 -19.67 -23.99
C ALA A 327 -4.36 -19.24 -24.98
N GLN A 328 -5.36 -18.52 -24.47
CA GLN A 328 -6.39 -17.95 -25.32
C GLN A 328 -5.79 -16.96 -26.31
N ASP A 329 -6.45 -16.80 -27.47
CA ASP A 329 -6.12 -15.72 -28.39
C ASP A 329 -6.65 -14.42 -27.79
N VAL A 330 -5.74 -13.56 -27.35
CA VAL A 330 -6.05 -12.27 -26.70
C VAL A 330 -5.46 -11.15 -27.52
N GLU A 331 -6.29 -10.15 -27.85
CA GLU A 331 -5.82 -8.93 -28.50
C GLU A 331 -5.03 -8.07 -27.52
N LEU A 332 -3.71 -8.07 -27.63
CA LEU A 332 -2.82 -7.34 -26.74
C LEU A 332 -2.80 -5.83 -27.00
N GLY A 333 -3.16 -5.40 -28.20
CA GLY A 333 -3.13 -3.99 -28.58
C GLY A 333 -1.74 -3.38 -28.46
N HIS A 334 -1.56 -2.46 -27.50
CA HIS A 334 -0.26 -1.80 -27.23
C HIS A 334 0.62 -2.53 -26.21
N LEU A 335 0.13 -3.62 -25.61
CA LEU A 335 0.85 -4.33 -24.55
C LEU A 335 2.05 -5.11 -25.10
N SER A 336 3.06 -5.31 -24.26
CA SER A 336 4.30 -5.98 -24.63
C SER A 336 4.08 -7.47 -24.90
N LYS A 337 4.52 -7.95 -26.07
CA LYS A 337 4.52 -9.38 -26.42
C LYS A 337 5.55 -10.16 -25.61
N ALA A 338 6.68 -9.55 -25.28
CA ALA A 338 7.69 -10.19 -24.44
C ALA A 338 7.15 -10.45 -23.04
N ILE A 339 6.48 -9.46 -22.44
CA ILE A 339 5.84 -9.61 -21.13
C ILE A 339 4.67 -10.60 -21.18
N ASP A 340 3.84 -10.55 -22.23
CA ASP A 340 2.75 -11.53 -22.41
C ASP A 340 3.26 -12.96 -22.49
N THR A 341 4.41 -13.18 -23.14
CA THR A 341 5.06 -14.51 -23.19
C THR A 341 5.45 -15.00 -21.80
N ILE A 342 6.06 -14.12 -20.99
CA ILE A 342 6.43 -14.44 -19.61
C ILE A 342 5.17 -14.70 -18.77
N LEU A 343 4.15 -13.84 -18.91
CA LEU A 343 2.90 -13.93 -18.15
C LEU A 343 2.12 -15.20 -18.47
N THR A 344 1.93 -15.50 -19.75
CA THR A 344 1.24 -16.70 -20.23
C THR A 344 1.92 -17.96 -19.70
N LYS A 345 3.25 -18.04 -19.81
CA LYS A 345 4.03 -19.13 -19.23
C LYS A 345 3.77 -19.24 -17.72
N THR A 346 3.76 -18.10 -16.99
CA THR A 346 3.58 -18.09 -15.54
C THR A 346 2.19 -18.60 -15.13
N ILE A 347 1.15 -18.24 -15.88
CA ILE A 347 -0.23 -18.65 -15.62
C ILE A 347 -0.39 -20.16 -15.88
N TYR A 348 -0.01 -20.63 -17.07
CA TYR A 348 -0.34 -21.99 -17.50
C TYR A 348 0.56 -23.06 -16.89
N GLU A 349 1.88 -22.80 -16.74
CA GLU A 349 2.74 -23.73 -16.02
C GLU A 349 2.41 -23.71 -14.51
N GLY A 350 2.12 -22.51 -13.93
CA GLY A 350 1.72 -22.37 -12.53
C GLY A 350 0.40 -23.08 -12.18
N ALA A 351 -0.51 -23.23 -13.14
CA ALA A 351 -1.75 -24.00 -12.95
C ALA A 351 -1.51 -25.48 -12.64
N GLY A 352 -0.41 -26.04 -13.14
CA GLY A 352 0.04 -27.40 -12.87
C GLY A 352 0.85 -27.58 -11.57
N MET A 353 1.05 -26.51 -10.81
CA MET A 353 1.84 -26.48 -9.59
C MET A 353 0.95 -26.31 -8.35
N THR A 354 1.45 -26.70 -7.18
CA THR A 354 0.86 -26.27 -5.91
C THR A 354 0.92 -24.74 -5.81
N LEU A 355 0.12 -24.14 -4.93
CA LEU A 355 0.16 -22.69 -4.74
C LEU A 355 1.56 -22.20 -4.35
N GLU A 356 2.26 -22.93 -3.47
CA GLU A 356 3.60 -22.58 -3.01
C GLU A 356 4.63 -22.63 -4.13
N GLU A 357 4.64 -23.71 -4.93
CA GLU A 357 5.52 -23.86 -6.10
C GLU A 357 5.22 -22.79 -7.16
N GLY A 358 3.93 -22.53 -7.41
CA GLY A 358 3.49 -21.50 -8.36
C GLY A 358 3.89 -20.08 -7.94
N LEU A 359 3.81 -19.77 -6.65
CA LEU A 359 4.28 -18.48 -6.11
C LEU A 359 5.80 -18.31 -6.28
N GLU A 360 6.56 -19.35 -5.99
CA GLU A 360 8.01 -19.34 -6.22
C GLU A 360 8.34 -19.17 -7.71
N PHE A 361 7.58 -19.86 -8.57
CA PHE A 361 7.72 -19.72 -10.02
C PHE A 361 7.36 -18.31 -10.50
N GLU A 362 6.24 -17.73 -10.03
CA GLU A 362 5.84 -16.34 -10.34
C GLU A 362 6.95 -15.35 -9.95
N ALA A 363 7.54 -15.49 -8.75
CA ALA A 363 8.59 -14.57 -8.31
C ALA A 363 9.83 -14.62 -9.24
N ARG A 364 10.22 -15.82 -9.72
CA ARG A 364 11.30 -15.96 -10.70
C ARG A 364 10.95 -15.31 -12.03
N GLN A 365 9.72 -15.47 -12.50
CA GLN A 365 9.25 -14.86 -13.74
C GLN A 365 9.11 -13.32 -13.60
N PHE A 366 8.67 -12.82 -12.43
CA PHE A 366 8.69 -11.39 -12.13
C PHE A 366 10.13 -10.84 -12.21
N GLY A 367 11.10 -11.53 -11.60
CA GLY A 367 12.51 -11.18 -11.73
C GLY A 367 12.99 -11.20 -13.19
N ALA A 368 12.51 -12.11 -14.02
CA ALA A 368 12.86 -12.16 -15.43
C ALA A 368 12.42 -10.93 -16.22
N CYS A 369 11.32 -10.28 -15.82
CA CYS A 369 10.87 -9.02 -16.41
C CYS A 369 11.91 -7.89 -16.32
N MET A 370 12.79 -7.93 -15.28
CA MET A 370 13.86 -6.93 -15.12
C MET A 370 14.87 -6.92 -16.29
N LYS A 371 14.92 -8.01 -17.07
CA LYS A 371 15.80 -8.10 -18.25
C LYS A 371 15.22 -7.46 -19.50
N THR A 372 13.92 -7.17 -19.52
CA THR A 372 13.24 -6.62 -20.68
C THR A 372 13.39 -5.11 -20.74
N GLU A 373 13.52 -4.57 -21.94
CA GLU A 373 13.45 -3.13 -22.16
C GLU A 373 12.04 -2.59 -21.88
N ASP A 374 11.03 -3.39 -22.14
CA ASP A 374 9.63 -3.00 -21.98
C ASP A 374 9.26 -2.66 -20.51
N MET A 375 9.86 -3.34 -19.52
CA MET A 375 9.67 -2.96 -18.13
C MET A 375 10.23 -1.56 -17.83
N LYS A 376 11.43 -1.24 -18.31
CA LYS A 376 12.03 0.08 -18.12
C LYS A 376 11.20 1.17 -18.80
N ILE A 377 10.72 0.89 -20.03
CA ILE A 377 9.84 1.79 -20.78
C ILE A 377 8.54 2.03 -20.03
N GLY A 378 7.87 0.97 -19.58
CA GLY A 378 6.58 1.05 -18.88
C GLY A 378 6.68 1.83 -17.58
N LEU A 379 7.65 1.52 -16.71
CA LEU A 379 7.88 2.22 -15.45
C LEU A 379 8.22 3.70 -15.68
N LYS A 380 9.13 3.99 -16.61
CA LYS A 380 9.48 5.37 -16.95
C LYS A 380 8.28 6.15 -17.46
N ASN A 381 7.53 5.59 -18.41
CA ASN A 381 6.32 6.23 -18.93
C ASN A 381 5.31 6.53 -17.81
N PHE A 382 5.08 5.59 -16.91
CA PHE A 382 4.15 5.80 -15.80
C PHE A 382 4.62 6.92 -14.87
N MET A 383 5.91 6.97 -14.53
CA MET A 383 6.47 8.01 -13.64
C MET A 383 6.41 9.40 -14.25
N GLU A 384 6.66 9.52 -15.56
CA GLU A 384 6.69 10.80 -16.27
C GLU A 384 5.29 11.29 -16.66
N ASN A 385 4.41 10.40 -17.11
CA ASN A 385 3.15 10.72 -17.77
C ASN A 385 1.90 10.25 -16.99
N GLY A 386 2.09 9.39 -15.97
CA GLY A 386 0.99 8.81 -15.20
C GLY A 386 0.23 7.69 -15.94
N PRO A 387 -0.82 7.14 -15.30
CA PRO A 387 -1.50 5.92 -15.77
C PRO A 387 -2.37 6.10 -17.01
N LYS A 388 -2.58 7.32 -17.50
CA LYS A 388 -3.46 7.58 -18.65
C LYS A 388 -2.75 7.53 -20.00
N VAL A 389 -1.43 7.63 -19.99
CA VAL A 389 -0.60 7.58 -21.20
C VAL A 389 -0.09 6.16 -21.37
N LYS A 390 -0.38 5.57 -22.54
CA LYS A 390 0.09 4.22 -22.87
C LYS A 390 1.58 4.23 -23.18
N ALA A 391 2.29 3.22 -22.67
CA ALA A 391 3.70 3.02 -23.02
C ALA A 391 3.81 2.52 -24.46
N GLU A 392 4.87 2.95 -25.14
CA GLU A 392 5.23 2.45 -26.48
C GLU A 392 6.30 1.37 -26.33
N PHE A 393 5.85 0.14 -26.18
CA PHE A 393 6.70 -1.02 -25.97
C PHE A 393 7.43 -1.44 -27.25
N VAL A 394 8.65 -1.96 -27.10
CA VAL A 394 9.49 -2.48 -28.20
C VAL A 394 9.36 -3.99 -28.36
N HIS A 395 8.67 -4.64 -27.41
CA HIS A 395 8.38 -6.08 -27.40
C HIS A 395 9.61 -6.99 -27.20
N GLU A 396 10.63 -6.47 -26.48
CA GLU A 396 11.92 -7.13 -26.19
C GLU A 396 12.23 -7.19 -24.69
#